data_2bcbe71d475ae04ba28ff93fd925552f
#
_entry.id   2bcbe71d475ae04ba28ff93fd925552f
#
_cell.length_a   1.000
_cell.length_b   1.000
_cell.length_c   1.000
_cell.angle_alpha   90.00
_cell.angle_beta   90.00
_cell.angle_gamma   90.00
#
_symmetry.space_group_name_H-M   'P 1'
#
loop_
_entity.id
_entity.type
_entity.pdbx_description
1 polymer ?
#
loop_
_entity_poly.entity_id
_entity_poly.type
_entity_poly.pdbx_seq_one_letter_code
_entity_poly.pdbx_strand_id
1 'polypeptide(L)'
;MEHNTRVEQIKTYLERLSAGEELEKVRADFAKEFKEVDPAEIMQAEQELLQGGTPLETVQKLCDVHAALFRGATSEEKIANAEKAVAASVKEKKLAATAALTGITGHPLQTFTRENEVLENVIRKCRNEIEETNTLSPELFGKLREVAIHYAKKGDLLYPHLKVKYGISGPSDVMWTTDDEIRDELAALAKQLPVQKTEDHWLERFRIVLQRVEDMIYKEANIFFPNCALNFTEEEWFGIYRDSKDYPVCFGVENATWEAAEKYLHTENCSKDVRNGEIIMPGGHLTVAQLTAMLNT
;
A
#
# COMPACT_ATOMS: atom_id res chain seq x y z
N MET A 1 -2.08 28.04 11.57
CA MET A 1 -0.71 28.57 11.57
C MET A 1 0.32 27.52 12.01
N GLU A 2 0.09 26.75 13.05
CA GLU A 2 1.04 25.70 13.51
C GLU A 2 1.27 24.56 12.49
N HIS A 3 0.23 24.10 11.80
CA HIS A 3 0.32 23.02 10.82
C HIS A 3 1.24 23.36 9.64
N ASN A 4 1.17 24.57 9.09
CA ASN A 4 2.02 25.00 7.98
C ASN A 4 3.50 25.12 8.39
N THR A 5 3.76 25.45 9.66
CA THR A 5 5.12 25.53 10.20
C THR A 5 5.76 24.15 10.33
N ARG A 6 4.98 23.12 10.70
CA ARG A 6 5.47 21.74 10.83
C ARG A 6 5.81 21.12 9.48
N VAL A 7 4.98 21.35 8.46
CA VAL A 7 5.24 20.93 7.08
C VAL A 7 6.56 21.55 6.58
N GLU A 8 6.80 22.83 6.82
CA GLU A 8 8.06 23.49 6.46
C GLU A 8 9.28 22.91 7.22
N GLN A 9 9.11 22.57 8.48
CA GLN A 9 10.16 21.88 9.25
C GLN A 9 10.49 20.51 8.66
N ILE A 10 9.47 19.71 8.30
CA ILE A 10 9.66 18.41 7.65
C ILE A 10 10.45 18.58 6.34
N LYS A 11 10.12 19.59 5.51
CA LYS A 11 10.87 19.90 4.29
C LYS A 11 12.35 20.18 4.55
N THR A 12 12.68 20.89 5.64
CA THR A 12 14.06 21.18 6.01
C THR A 12 14.88 19.91 6.24
N TYR A 13 14.30 18.85 6.81
CA TYR A 13 15.00 17.57 6.98
C TYR A 13 15.26 16.87 5.65
N LEU A 14 14.37 17.01 4.67
CA LEU A 14 14.60 16.50 3.32
C LEU A 14 15.72 17.24 2.60
N GLU A 15 15.78 18.56 2.74
CA GLU A 15 16.85 19.36 2.17
C GLU A 15 18.22 18.97 2.74
N ARG A 16 18.30 18.64 4.03
CA ARG A 16 19.51 18.11 4.66
C ARG A 16 19.94 16.79 4.05
N LEU A 17 19.01 15.87 3.81
CA LEU A 17 19.29 14.60 3.13
C LEU A 17 19.70 14.81 1.69
N SER A 18 19.08 15.75 0.98
CA SER A 18 19.43 16.11 -0.39
C SER A 18 20.84 16.73 -0.49
N ALA A 19 21.25 17.45 0.54
CA ALA A 19 22.58 18.01 0.66
C ALA A 19 23.66 16.96 1.02
N GLY A 20 23.25 15.68 1.21
CA GLY A 20 24.18 14.57 1.48
C GLY A 20 24.51 14.38 2.95
N GLU A 21 23.70 14.96 3.89
CA GLU A 21 23.87 14.70 5.31
C GLU A 21 23.53 13.24 5.64
N GLU A 22 24.26 12.67 6.58
CA GLU A 22 24.14 11.25 6.94
C GLU A 22 22.73 10.93 7.49
N LEU A 23 22.09 9.90 6.95
CA LEU A 23 20.71 9.46 7.25
C LEU A 23 20.48 9.28 8.75
N GLU A 24 21.38 8.61 9.45
CA GLU A 24 21.26 8.34 10.89
C GLU A 24 21.30 9.61 11.74
N LYS A 25 22.07 10.60 11.33
CA LYS A 25 22.14 11.90 12.01
C LYS A 25 20.86 12.69 11.82
N VAL A 26 20.37 12.76 10.58
CA VAL A 26 19.10 13.42 10.26
C VAL A 26 17.95 12.76 10.99
N ARG A 27 17.94 11.43 11.05
CA ARG A 27 16.97 10.63 11.80
C ARG A 27 16.98 10.95 13.29
N ALA A 28 18.18 11.01 13.92
CA ALA A 28 18.31 11.31 15.33
C ALA A 28 17.82 12.72 15.69
N ASP A 29 18.05 13.70 14.81
CA ASP A 29 17.60 15.07 15.00
C ASP A 29 16.08 15.18 14.79
N PHE A 30 15.54 14.55 13.75
CA PHE A 30 14.10 14.48 13.51
C PHE A 30 13.37 13.89 14.71
N ALA A 31 13.85 12.78 15.28
CA ALA A 31 13.26 12.14 16.44
C ALA A 31 13.23 13.00 17.69
N LYS A 32 14.18 13.95 17.85
CA LYS A 32 14.19 14.90 18.96
C LYS A 32 13.15 16.00 18.80
N GLU A 33 12.95 16.47 17.58
CA GLU A 33 12.07 17.59 17.28
C GLU A 33 10.62 17.12 17.09
N PHE A 34 10.43 15.98 16.42
CA PHE A 34 9.12 15.41 16.17
C PHE A 34 8.88 14.17 17.03
N LYS A 35 8.31 14.36 18.20
CA LYS A 35 7.86 13.25 19.05
C LYS A 35 6.58 12.61 18.52
N GLU A 36 5.77 13.38 17.79
CA GLU A 36 4.51 12.96 17.17
C GLU A 36 4.32 13.71 15.86
N VAL A 37 4.15 13.00 14.75
CA VAL A 37 3.82 13.57 13.44
C VAL A 37 2.57 12.90 12.90
N ASP A 38 1.58 13.69 12.48
CA ASP A 38 0.42 13.15 11.79
C ASP A 38 0.84 12.63 10.40
N PRO A 39 0.48 11.40 10.03
CA PRO A 39 0.72 10.89 8.67
C PRO A 39 0.25 11.83 7.55
N ALA A 40 -0.78 12.64 7.78
CA ALA A 40 -1.21 13.65 6.81
C ALA A 40 -0.22 14.81 6.66
N GLU A 41 0.47 15.22 7.72
CA GLU A 41 1.51 16.25 7.63
C GLU A 41 2.69 15.77 6.78
N ILE A 42 3.04 14.50 6.91
CA ILE A 42 4.08 13.85 6.09
C ILE A 42 3.65 13.81 4.64
N MET A 43 2.45 13.30 4.36
CA MET A 43 1.92 13.23 2.99
C MET A 43 1.85 14.59 2.33
N GLN A 44 1.43 15.61 3.08
CA GLN A 44 1.37 16.98 2.57
C GLN A 44 2.76 17.52 2.27
N ALA A 45 3.74 17.31 3.17
CA ALA A 45 5.12 17.75 2.96
C ALA A 45 5.74 17.08 1.74
N GLU A 46 5.56 15.76 1.58
CA GLU A 46 6.04 15.00 0.44
C GLU A 46 5.41 15.48 -0.87
N GLN A 47 4.10 15.71 -0.87
CA GLN A 47 3.39 16.23 -2.04
C GLN A 47 3.85 17.64 -2.44
N GLU A 48 4.03 18.55 -1.48
CA GLU A 48 4.50 19.90 -1.74
C GLU A 48 5.94 19.90 -2.26
N LEU A 49 6.80 19.01 -1.76
CA LEU A 49 8.18 18.87 -2.24
C LEU A 49 8.24 18.36 -3.68
N LEU A 50 7.43 17.38 -4.03
CA LEU A 50 7.34 16.88 -5.41
C LEU A 50 6.80 17.95 -6.35
N GLN A 51 5.79 18.72 -5.94
CA GLN A 51 5.29 19.86 -6.69
C GLN A 51 6.33 20.97 -6.83
N GLY A 52 7.20 21.14 -5.83
CA GLY A 52 8.34 22.08 -5.84
C GLY A 52 9.52 21.60 -6.71
N GLY A 53 9.44 20.40 -7.30
CA GLY A 53 10.48 19.87 -8.19
C GLY A 53 11.58 19.06 -7.47
N THR A 54 11.39 18.68 -6.21
CA THR A 54 12.30 17.79 -5.49
C THR A 54 12.28 16.41 -6.14
N PRO A 55 13.47 15.80 -6.45
CA PRO A 55 13.52 14.48 -7.03
C PRO A 55 12.82 13.42 -6.18
N LEU A 56 12.10 12.50 -6.82
CA LEU A 56 11.36 11.43 -6.15
C LEU A 56 12.24 10.58 -5.23
N GLU A 57 13.48 10.28 -5.65
CA GLU A 57 14.46 9.53 -4.84
C GLU A 57 14.79 10.22 -3.51
N THR A 58 14.78 11.55 -3.49
CA THR A 58 15.00 12.33 -2.25
C THR A 58 13.82 12.21 -1.32
N VAL A 59 12.60 12.24 -1.84
CA VAL A 59 11.38 12.07 -1.06
C VAL A 59 11.27 10.64 -0.53
N GLN A 60 11.69 9.63 -1.28
CA GLN A 60 11.77 8.23 -0.83
C GLN A 60 12.65 8.08 0.42
N LYS A 61 13.82 8.74 0.46
CA LYS A 61 14.71 8.69 1.63
C LYS A 61 14.04 9.21 2.90
N LEU A 62 13.15 10.20 2.79
CA LEU A 62 12.36 10.65 3.94
C LEU A 62 11.34 9.61 4.40
N CYS A 63 10.68 8.92 3.47
CA CYS A 63 9.77 7.83 3.81
C CYS A 63 10.48 6.73 4.62
N ASP A 64 11.74 6.42 4.30
CA ASP A 64 12.53 5.43 5.03
C ASP A 64 12.90 5.93 6.44
N VAL A 65 13.19 7.22 6.60
CA VAL A 65 13.40 7.85 7.92
C VAL A 65 12.14 7.76 8.77
N HIS A 66 10.97 8.05 8.21
CA HIS A 66 9.70 7.96 8.94
C HIS A 66 9.38 6.54 9.38
N ALA A 67 9.50 5.57 8.50
CA ALA A 67 9.26 4.17 8.84
C ALA A 67 10.16 3.72 9.99
N ALA A 68 11.42 4.12 9.98
CA ALA A 68 12.37 3.80 11.03
C ALA A 68 12.09 4.50 12.37
N LEU A 69 11.57 5.74 12.34
CA LEU A 69 11.23 6.52 13.54
C LEU A 69 9.99 5.99 14.26
N PHE A 70 8.95 5.64 13.49
CA PHE A 70 7.68 5.20 14.05
C PHE A 70 7.71 3.75 14.55
N ARG A 71 8.62 2.93 14.03
CA ARG A 71 8.79 1.56 14.51
C ARG A 71 9.44 1.45 15.88
N GLY A 72 10.30 2.42 16.24
CA GLY A 72 11.18 2.30 17.40
C GLY A 72 12.30 1.26 17.20
N ALA A 73 13.38 1.37 17.96
CA ALA A 73 14.51 0.44 17.91
C ALA A 73 14.23 -0.83 18.72
N THR A 74 13.38 -0.76 19.75
CA THR A 74 13.00 -1.88 20.61
C THR A 74 11.51 -2.20 20.53
N SER A 75 11.09 -3.39 20.95
CA SER A 75 9.67 -3.77 21.02
C SER A 75 8.88 -2.88 21.97
N GLU A 76 9.49 -2.42 23.06
CA GLU A 76 8.87 -1.50 24.04
C GLU A 76 8.68 -0.10 23.45
N GLU A 77 9.66 0.40 22.69
CA GLU A 77 9.53 1.66 21.96
C GLU A 77 8.49 1.58 20.84
N LYS A 78 8.39 0.44 20.18
CA LYS A 78 7.33 0.18 19.17
C LYS A 78 5.94 0.26 19.79
N ILE A 79 5.74 -0.35 20.95
CA ILE A 79 4.47 -0.33 21.68
C ILE A 79 4.17 1.08 22.20
N ALA A 80 5.14 1.75 22.83
CA ALA A 80 4.98 3.10 23.36
C ALA A 80 4.70 4.14 22.25
N ASN A 81 5.32 3.99 21.09
CA ASN A 81 5.06 4.85 19.93
C ASN A 81 3.70 4.54 19.29
N ALA A 82 3.27 3.28 19.28
CA ALA A 82 1.93 2.90 18.85
C ALA A 82 0.84 3.47 19.80
N GLU A 83 1.05 3.41 21.11
CA GLU A 83 0.12 3.97 22.10
C GLU A 83 0.01 5.50 22.03
N LYS A 84 1.13 6.20 21.85
CA LYS A 84 1.15 7.66 21.65
C LYS A 84 0.49 8.07 20.34
N ALA A 85 0.62 7.25 19.32
CA ALA A 85 -0.02 7.45 18.03
C ALA A 85 -1.55 7.37 18.08
N VAL A 86 -2.12 6.67 19.06
CA VAL A 86 -3.56 6.53 19.29
C VAL A 86 -4.17 7.81 19.91
N ALA A 87 -3.39 8.66 20.56
CA ALA A 87 -3.88 9.78 21.39
C ALA A 87 -4.29 11.06 20.62
N ALA A 88 -4.01 11.18 19.30
CA ALA A 88 -4.38 12.38 18.55
C ALA A 88 -5.73 12.21 17.83
N SER A 89 -6.69 13.11 18.03
CA SER A 89 -8.10 12.99 17.59
C SER A 89 -8.32 12.82 16.08
N VAL A 90 -7.43 13.31 15.23
CA VAL A 90 -7.50 13.11 13.77
C VAL A 90 -7.00 11.71 13.39
N LYS A 91 -5.97 11.24 14.08
CA LYS A 91 -5.41 9.90 13.91
C LYS A 91 -6.39 8.84 14.39
N GLU A 92 -7.10 9.09 15.48
CA GLU A 92 -8.16 8.23 15.99
C GLU A 92 -9.30 8.08 14.98
N LYS A 93 -9.73 9.16 14.31
CA LYS A 93 -10.75 9.10 13.25
C LYS A 93 -10.28 8.28 12.04
N LYS A 94 -9.02 8.42 11.64
CA LYS A 94 -8.42 7.68 10.51
C LYS A 94 -8.33 6.20 10.81
N LEU A 95 -7.83 5.85 11.99
CA LEU A 95 -7.73 4.45 12.44
C LEU A 95 -9.12 3.85 12.65
N ALA A 96 -10.07 4.60 13.20
CA ALA A 96 -11.45 4.15 13.34
C ALA A 96 -12.13 3.90 11.98
N ALA A 97 -11.94 4.77 10.99
CA ALA A 97 -12.45 4.57 9.64
C ALA A 97 -11.84 3.32 8.99
N THR A 98 -10.52 3.14 9.09
CA THR A 98 -9.83 1.95 8.59
C THR A 98 -10.34 0.69 9.29
N ALA A 99 -10.43 0.70 10.62
CA ALA A 99 -10.92 -0.43 11.41
C ALA A 99 -12.36 -0.79 11.06
N ALA A 100 -13.23 0.21 10.83
CA ALA A 100 -14.58 -0.02 10.38
C ALA A 100 -14.66 -0.77 9.05
N LEU A 101 -13.85 -0.35 8.05
CA LEU A 101 -13.82 -0.98 6.73
C LEU A 101 -13.14 -2.35 6.74
N THR A 102 -12.06 -2.52 7.49
CA THR A 102 -11.38 -3.82 7.63
C THR A 102 -12.23 -4.84 8.39
N GLY A 103 -13.16 -4.37 9.21
CA GLY A 103 -14.16 -5.22 9.89
C GLY A 103 -15.27 -5.75 8.97
N ILE A 104 -15.45 -5.18 7.78
CA ILE A 104 -16.49 -5.61 6.83
C ILE A 104 -15.98 -6.83 6.05
N THR A 105 -16.69 -7.95 6.14
CA THR A 105 -16.36 -9.16 5.41
C THR A 105 -16.38 -8.90 3.89
N GLY A 106 -15.29 -9.22 3.24
CA GLY A 106 -15.12 -9.07 1.78
C GLY A 106 -14.77 -7.64 1.32
N HIS A 107 -14.68 -6.67 2.22
CA HIS A 107 -14.20 -5.33 1.85
C HIS A 107 -12.73 -5.39 1.37
N PRO A 108 -12.34 -4.67 0.30
CA PRO A 108 -10.96 -4.71 -0.21
C PRO A 108 -9.89 -4.43 0.84
N LEU A 109 -10.08 -3.45 1.73
CA LEU A 109 -9.13 -3.18 2.81
C LEU A 109 -8.99 -4.35 3.80
N GLN A 110 -10.05 -5.14 4.03
CA GLN A 110 -9.92 -6.36 4.84
C GLN A 110 -8.98 -7.36 4.16
N THR A 111 -9.13 -7.56 2.85
CA THR A 111 -8.26 -8.46 2.09
C THR A 111 -6.81 -8.00 2.12
N PHE A 112 -6.54 -6.72 1.83
CA PHE A 112 -5.19 -6.15 1.89
C PHE A 112 -4.56 -6.28 3.29
N THR A 113 -5.33 -6.01 4.34
CA THR A 113 -4.84 -6.14 5.72
C THR A 113 -4.48 -7.59 6.07
N ARG A 114 -5.34 -8.55 5.69
CA ARG A 114 -5.07 -9.98 5.89
C ARG A 114 -3.85 -10.48 5.10
N GLU A 115 -3.67 -9.97 3.89
CA GLU A 115 -2.46 -10.25 3.10
C GLU A 115 -1.20 -9.75 3.81
N ASN A 116 -1.23 -8.55 4.39
CA ASN A 116 -0.13 -8.02 5.19
C ASN A 116 0.16 -8.85 6.44
N GLU A 117 -0.87 -9.31 7.15
CA GLU A 117 -0.71 -10.19 8.31
C GLU A 117 0.00 -11.52 7.94
N VAL A 118 -0.36 -12.11 6.79
CA VAL A 118 0.31 -13.33 6.31
C VAL A 118 1.72 -13.01 5.85
N LEU A 119 1.94 -11.90 5.16
CA LEU A 119 3.26 -11.45 4.70
C LEU A 119 4.22 -11.21 5.86
N GLU A 120 3.78 -10.57 6.96
CA GLU A 120 4.58 -10.45 8.19
C GLU A 120 5.03 -11.81 8.73
N ASN A 121 4.14 -12.79 8.72
CA ASN A 121 4.47 -14.15 9.12
C ASN A 121 5.51 -14.81 8.19
N VAL A 122 5.41 -14.57 6.88
CA VAL A 122 6.38 -15.05 5.88
C VAL A 122 7.75 -14.41 6.12
N ILE A 123 7.80 -13.08 6.32
CA ILE A 123 9.03 -12.35 6.63
C ILE A 123 9.71 -12.93 7.88
N ARG A 124 8.93 -13.14 8.95
CA ARG A 124 9.44 -13.72 10.19
C ARG A 124 10.04 -15.12 9.98
N LYS A 125 9.36 -15.97 9.20
CA LYS A 125 9.88 -17.31 8.86
C LYS A 125 11.18 -17.22 8.05
N CYS A 126 11.26 -16.32 7.07
CA CYS A 126 12.47 -16.10 6.29
C CYS A 126 13.64 -15.68 7.20
N ARG A 127 13.42 -14.73 8.12
CA ARG A 127 14.45 -14.30 9.08
C ARG A 127 14.93 -15.43 9.97
N ASN A 128 14.01 -16.18 10.56
CA ASN A 128 14.36 -17.31 11.43
C ASN A 128 15.19 -18.36 10.69
N GLU A 129 14.78 -18.75 9.47
CA GLU A 129 15.52 -19.73 8.69
C GLU A 129 16.93 -19.24 8.35
N ILE A 130 17.07 -17.96 7.97
CA ILE A 130 18.39 -17.37 7.69
C ILE A 130 19.27 -17.32 8.96
N GLU A 131 18.70 -16.98 10.11
CA GLU A 131 19.44 -16.93 11.38
C GLU A 131 19.91 -18.32 11.82
N GLU A 132 19.06 -19.35 11.63
CA GLU A 132 19.36 -20.71 12.06
C GLU A 132 20.32 -21.45 11.11
N THR A 133 20.17 -21.23 9.79
CA THR A 133 20.82 -22.08 8.79
C THR A 133 21.80 -21.32 7.87
N ASN A 134 21.81 -20.00 7.93
CA ASN A 134 22.46 -19.10 6.97
C ASN A 134 22.10 -19.42 5.50
N THR A 135 20.88 -19.93 5.27
CA THR A 135 20.30 -20.23 3.96
C THR A 135 18.84 -19.83 3.92
N LEU A 136 18.23 -19.83 2.75
CA LEU A 136 16.79 -19.63 2.56
C LEU A 136 16.25 -20.70 1.62
N SER A 137 15.17 -21.38 2.03
CA SER A 137 14.52 -22.37 1.19
C SER A 137 13.85 -21.70 -0.04
N PRO A 138 13.91 -22.37 -1.21
CA PRO A 138 13.19 -21.87 -2.41
C PRO A 138 11.69 -21.73 -2.19
N GLU A 139 11.12 -22.55 -1.31
CA GLU A 139 9.71 -22.50 -0.96
C GLU A 139 9.32 -21.20 -0.25
N LEU A 140 10.05 -20.83 0.82
CA LEU A 140 9.83 -19.57 1.52
C LEU A 140 10.11 -18.35 0.65
N PHE A 141 11.17 -18.41 -0.15
CA PHE A 141 11.45 -17.36 -1.12
C PHE A 141 10.32 -17.23 -2.14
N GLY A 142 9.82 -18.35 -2.68
CA GLY A 142 8.68 -18.37 -3.60
C GLY A 142 7.42 -17.78 -2.96
N LYS A 143 7.19 -18.08 -1.68
CA LYS A 143 6.05 -17.52 -0.93
C LYS A 143 6.18 -16.01 -0.73
N LEU A 144 7.37 -15.51 -0.39
CA LEU A 144 7.60 -14.06 -0.28
C LEU A 144 7.34 -13.35 -1.61
N ARG A 145 7.73 -13.95 -2.74
CA ARG A 145 7.52 -13.37 -4.06
C ARG A 145 6.06 -13.13 -4.44
N GLU A 146 5.10 -13.76 -3.76
CA GLU A 146 3.67 -13.46 -3.96
C GLU A 146 3.34 -11.99 -3.61
N VAL A 147 4.22 -11.28 -2.90
CA VAL A 147 4.08 -9.83 -2.65
C VAL A 147 3.93 -9.03 -3.94
N ALA A 148 4.45 -9.52 -5.05
CA ALA A 148 4.27 -8.91 -6.37
C ALA A 148 2.79 -8.82 -6.78
N ILE A 149 1.95 -9.79 -6.37
CA ILE A 149 0.50 -9.77 -6.62
C ILE A 149 -0.15 -8.68 -5.76
N HIS A 150 0.22 -8.62 -4.47
CA HIS A 150 -0.27 -7.60 -3.54
C HIS A 150 0.03 -6.19 -4.05
N TYR A 151 1.28 -5.95 -4.47
CA TYR A 151 1.70 -4.64 -5.00
C TYR A 151 1.04 -4.31 -6.34
N ALA A 152 0.82 -5.29 -7.22
CA ALA A 152 0.07 -5.07 -8.45
C ALA A 152 -1.38 -4.63 -8.16
N LYS A 153 -2.09 -5.33 -7.27
CA LYS A 153 -3.45 -4.93 -6.84
C LYS A 153 -3.47 -3.53 -6.26
N LYS A 154 -2.55 -3.21 -5.36
CA LYS A 154 -2.43 -1.89 -4.75
C LYS A 154 -2.16 -0.82 -5.81
N GLY A 155 -1.22 -1.09 -6.72
CA GLY A 155 -0.82 -0.22 -7.82
C GLY A 155 -1.95 0.11 -8.77
N ASP A 156 -2.72 -0.89 -9.16
CA ASP A 156 -3.77 -0.72 -10.17
C ASP A 156 -5.10 -0.25 -9.56
N LEU A 157 -5.41 -0.66 -8.33
CA LEU A 157 -6.74 -0.43 -7.74
C LEU A 157 -6.79 0.76 -6.77
N LEU A 158 -5.71 1.08 -6.07
CA LEU A 158 -5.74 2.11 -5.01
C LEU A 158 -5.01 3.39 -5.40
N TYR A 159 -3.79 3.31 -5.94
CA TYR A 159 -3.01 4.51 -6.28
C TYR A 159 -3.68 5.41 -7.31
N PRO A 160 -4.32 4.90 -8.40
CA PRO A 160 -4.96 5.76 -9.38
C PRO A 160 -6.11 6.59 -8.79
N HIS A 161 -6.89 6.02 -7.86
CA HIS A 161 -7.97 6.75 -7.19
C HIS A 161 -7.42 7.92 -6.37
N LEU A 162 -6.40 7.68 -5.54
CA LEU A 162 -5.79 8.74 -4.74
C LEU A 162 -5.17 9.83 -5.61
N LYS A 163 -4.44 9.44 -6.67
CA LYS A 163 -3.71 10.37 -7.53
C LYS A 163 -4.64 11.20 -8.42
N VAL A 164 -5.53 10.54 -9.16
CA VAL A 164 -6.32 11.20 -10.20
C VAL A 164 -7.49 11.96 -9.62
N LYS A 165 -8.21 11.38 -8.67
CA LYS A 165 -9.45 11.96 -8.16
C LYS A 165 -9.21 12.88 -6.96
N TYR A 166 -8.30 12.52 -6.08
CA TYR A 166 -8.06 13.26 -4.84
C TYR A 166 -6.80 14.13 -4.87
N GLY A 167 -6.01 14.07 -5.95
CA GLY A 167 -4.79 14.88 -6.10
C GLY A 167 -3.67 14.51 -5.14
N ILE A 168 -3.76 13.35 -4.46
CA ILE A 168 -2.78 12.87 -3.51
C ILE A 168 -1.77 12.00 -4.28
N SER A 169 -0.80 12.64 -4.93
CA SER A 169 0.19 11.96 -5.77
C SER A 169 1.48 11.60 -5.05
N GLY A 170 1.94 12.44 -4.13
CA GLY A 170 3.24 12.29 -3.50
C GLY A 170 3.50 10.91 -2.89
N PRO A 171 2.75 10.51 -1.88
CA PRO A 171 2.93 9.22 -1.24
C PRO A 171 2.66 8.04 -2.16
N SER A 172 1.67 8.17 -3.06
CA SER A 172 1.35 7.12 -4.02
C SER A 172 2.51 6.87 -4.98
N ASP A 173 3.14 7.92 -5.51
CA ASP A 173 4.25 7.80 -6.45
C ASP A 173 5.51 7.23 -5.78
N VAL A 174 5.81 7.66 -4.54
CA VAL A 174 6.93 7.13 -3.75
C VAL A 174 6.74 5.66 -3.43
N MET A 175 5.55 5.29 -2.94
CA MET A 175 5.26 3.89 -2.58
C MET A 175 5.22 3.00 -3.81
N TRP A 176 4.67 3.47 -4.93
CA TRP A 176 4.68 2.72 -6.19
C TRP A 176 6.10 2.42 -6.67
N THR A 177 6.97 3.44 -6.68
CA THR A 177 8.37 3.23 -7.07
C THR A 177 9.06 2.23 -6.15
N THR A 178 8.81 2.30 -4.83
CA THR A 178 9.36 1.34 -3.86
C THR A 178 8.84 -0.07 -4.11
N ASP A 179 7.56 -0.24 -4.43
CA ASP A 179 6.96 -1.53 -4.79
C ASP A 179 7.64 -2.14 -6.02
N ASP A 180 7.88 -1.33 -7.06
CA ASP A 180 8.57 -1.78 -8.28
C ASP A 180 10.02 -2.18 -7.99
N GLU A 181 10.76 -1.38 -7.22
CA GLU A 181 12.14 -1.71 -6.82
C GLU A 181 12.21 -3.01 -6.02
N ILE A 182 11.28 -3.26 -5.10
CA ILE A 182 11.20 -4.53 -4.34
C ILE A 182 10.92 -5.69 -5.28
N ARG A 183 9.99 -5.54 -6.22
CA ARG A 183 9.64 -6.58 -7.21
C ARG A 183 10.83 -6.91 -8.10
N ASP A 184 11.53 -5.89 -8.59
CA ASP A 184 12.69 -6.04 -9.46
C ASP A 184 13.84 -6.73 -8.72
N GLU A 185 14.12 -6.35 -7.49
CA GLU A 185 15.15 -6.97 -6.67
C GLU A 185 14.83 -8.43 -6.34
N LEU A 186 13.58 -8.75 -5.97
CA LEU A 186 13.13 -10.13 -5.79
C LEU A 186 13.24 -10.96 -7.08
N ALA A 187 12.96 -10.35 -8.24
CA ALA A 187 13.13 -11.01 -9.53
C ALA A 187 14.62 -11.24 -9.86
N ALA A 188 15.49 -10.30 -9.53
CA ALA A 188 16.95 -10.45 -9.70
C ALA A 188 17.52 -11.55 -8.80
N LEU A 189 17.10 -11.57 -7.52
CA LEU A 189 17.48 -12.60 -6.55
C LEU A 189 17.00 -13.99 -6.97
N ALA A 190 15.79 -14.10 -7.56
CA ALA A 190 15.25 -15.36 -8.06
C ALA A 190 16.13 -16.00 -9.13
N LYS A 191 16.73 -15.21 -10.02
CA LYS A 191 17.63 -15.70 -11.07
C LYS A 191 18.92 -16.31 -10.50
N GLN A 192 19.30 -15.90 -9.29
CA GLN A 192 20.53 -16.33 -8.61
C GLN A 192 20.30 -17.47 -7.61
N LEU A 193 19.06 -17.88 -7.39
CA LEU A 193 18.71 -18.90 -6.38
C LEU A 193 19.46 -20.22 -6.49
N PRO A 194 19.79 -20.76 -7.69
CA PRO A 194 20.58 -21.99 -7.82
C PRO A 194 22.02 -21.86 -7.30
N VAL A 195 22.54 -20.65 -7.20
CA VAL A 195 23.94 -20.34 -6.79
C VAL A 195 24.04 -19.94 -5.32
N GLN A 196 22.90 -19.88 -4.63
CA GLN A 196 22.71 -19.40 -3.26
C GLN A 196 23.68 -19.95 -2.21
N LYS A 197 24.31 -21.10 -2.46
CA LYS A 197 25.17 -21.79 -1.49
C LYS A 197 26.52 -21.15 -1.19
N THR A 198 26.86 -20.02 -1.82
CA THR A 198 28.22 -19.49 -1.82
C THR A 198 28.36 -17.98 -1.62
N GLU A 199 27.28 -17.20 -1.54
CA GLU A 199 27.44 -15.76 -1.53
C GLU A 199 26.71 -15.09 -0.36
N ASP A 200 27.46 -14.71 0.68
CA ASP A 200 27.02 -13.83 1.76
C ASP A 200 26.32 -12.56 1.18
N HIS A 201 26.73 -12.11 0.02
CA HIS A 201 26.13 -10.99 -0.70
C HIS A 201 24.67 -11.21 -1.12
N TRP A 202 24.25 -12.43 -1.51
CA TRP A 202 22.84 -12.71 -1.84
C TRP A 202 21.95 -12.59 -0.60
N LEU A 203 22.38 -13.15 0.52
CA LEU A 203 21.63 -13.07 1.78
C LEU A 203 21.57 -11.64 2.32
N GLU A 204 22.64 -10.87 2.15
CA GLU A 204 22.65 -9.46 2.54
C GLU A 204 21.62 -8.65 1.76
N ARG A 205 21.60 -8.78 0.42
CA ARG A 205 20.61 -8.16 -0.44
C ARG A 205 19.19 -8.61 -0.07
N PHE A 206 19.00 -9.88 0.21
CA PHE A 206 17.70 -10.40 0.60
C PHE A 206 17.24 -9.84 1.96
N ARG A 207 18.14 -9.67 2.95
CA ARG A 207 17.81 -9.02 4.23
C ARG A 207 17.35 -7.56 4.02
N ILE A 208 18.00 -6.84 3.12
CA ILE A 208 17.59 -5.47 2.76
C ILE A 208 16.18 -5.49 2.16
N VAL A 209 15.88 -6.40 1.24
CA VAL A 209 14.54 -6.54 0.68
C VAL A 209 13.50 -6.87 1.74
N LEU A 210 13.78 -7.82 2.64
CA LEU A 210 12.89 -8.15 3.75
C LEU A 210 12.56 -6.93 4.60
N GLN A 211 13.58 -6.09 4.89
CA GLN A 211 13.37 -4.87 5.65
C GLN A 211 12.48 -3.89 4.89
N ARG A 212 12.71 -3.70 3.59
CA ARG A 212 11.89 -2.81 2.75
C ARG A 212 10.44 -3.27 2.64
N VAL A 213 10.21 -4.58 2.50
CA VAL A 213 8.84 -5.15 2.49
C VAL A 213 8.14 -4.89 3.82
N GLU A 214 8.84 -5.12 4.93
CA GLU A 214 8.30 -4.85 6.26
C GLU A 214 8.00 -3.37 6.48
N ASP A 215 8.87 -2.46 5.98
CA ASP A 215 8.62 -1.01 6.02
C ASP A 215 7.42 -0.62 5.17
N MET A 216 7.19 -1.30 4.05
CA MET A 216 6.02 -1.06 3.21
C MET A 216 4.73 -1.48 3.93
N ILE A 217 4.69 -2.65 4.59
CA ILE A 217 3.52 -3.07 5.40
C ILE A 217 3.18 -1.99 6.43
N TYR A 218 4.20 -1.45 7.10
CA TYR A 218 4.00 -0.37 8.07
C TYR A 218 3.42 0.89 7.43
N LYS A 219 3.96 1.32 6.28
CA LYS A 219 3.48 2.49 5.53
C LYS A 219 2.02 2.30 5.06
N GLU A 220 1.68 1.11 4.59
CA GLU A 220 0.32 0.75 4.19
C GLU A 220 -0.65 0.85 5.35
N ALA A 221 -0.35 0.19 6.46
CA ALA A 221 -1.25 0.13 7.61
C ALA A 221 -1.44 1.49 8.30
N ASN A 222 -0.41 2.31 8.36
CA ASN A 222 -0.44 3.54 9.16
C ASN A 222 -0.62 4.82 8.33
N ILE A 223 -0.34 4.78 7.03
CA ILE A 223 -0.39 5.97 6.17
C ILE A 223 -1.37 5.76 5.02
N PHE A 224 -1.15 4.72 4.21
CA PHE A 224 -1.81 4.59 2.93
C PHE A 224 -3.27 4.14 3.07
N PHE A 225 -3.54 3.01 3.73
CA PHE A 225 -4.91 2.51 3.93
C PHE A 225 -5.80 3.46 4.71
N PRO A 226 -5.33 4.15 5.78
CA PRO A 226 -6.10 5.20 6.43
C PRO A 226 -6.50 6.34 5.51
N ASN A 227 -5.65 6.73 4.56
CA ASN A 227 -6.01 7.76 3.60
C ASN A 227 -6.99 7.25 2.53
N CYS A 228 -6.86 6.01 2.07
CA CYS A 228 -7.87 5.39 1.22
C CYS A 228 -9.24 5.31 1.94
N ALA A 229 -9.26 4.86 3.20
CA ALA A 229 -10.47 4.74 4.01
C ALA A 229 -11.22 6.06 4.21
N LEU A 230 -10.49 7.19 4.29
CA LEU A 230 -11.09 8.50 4.48
C LEU A 230 -11.58 9.14 3.18
N ASN A 231 -10.90 8.89 2.08
CA ASN A 231 -11.15 9.62 0.84
C ASN A 231 -12.06 8.88 -0.12
N PHE A 232 -12.00 7.55 -0.17
CA PHE A 232 -12.77 6.80 -1.16
C PHE A 232 -14.24 6.71 -0.77
N THR A 233 -15.11 6.90 -1.76
CA THR A 233 -16.55 6.70 -1.59
C THR A 233 -16.90 5.20 -1.57
N GLU A 234 -18.11 4.89 -1.12
CA GLU A 234 -18.59 3.52 -1.11
C GLU A 234 -18.67 2.92 -2.52
N GLU A 235 -19.08 3.73 -3.51
CA GLU A 235 -19.15 3.31 -4.92
C GLU A 235 -17.76 2.98 -5.48
N GLU A 236 -16.74 3.75 -5.10
CA GLU A 236 -15.35 3.44 -5.48
C GLU A 236 -14.89 2.13 -4.88
N TRP A 237 -15.20 1.88 -3.62
CA TRP A 237 -14.91 0.61 -2.98
C TRP A 237 -15.64 -0.57 -3.65
N PHE A 238 -16.87 -0.39 -4.11
CA PHE A 238 -17.59 -1.41 -4.89
C PHE A 238 -16.87 -1.70 -6.23
N GLY A 239 -16.38 -0.66 -6.90
CA GLY A 239 -15.58 -0.80 -8.11
C GLY A 239 -14.27 -1.57 -7.83
N ILE A 240 -13.53 -1.16 -6.79
CA ILE A 240 -12.30 -1.81 -6.36
C ILE A 240 -12.55 -3.28 -5.97
N TYR A 241 -13.63 -3.57 -5.27
CA TYR A 241 -14.03 -4.94 -4.94
C TYR A 241 -14.28 -5.79 -6.20
N ARG A 242 -15.01 -5.26 -7.18
CA ARG A 242 -15.26 -5.92 -8.45
C ARG A 242 -13.94 -6.26 -9.14
N ASP A 243 -13.08 -5.27 -9.31
CA ASP A 243 -11.85 -5.39 -10.08
C ASP A 243 -10.78 -6.22 -9.34
N SER A 244 -10.84 -6.30 -8.00
CA SER A 244 -9.95 -7.14 -7.21
C SER A 244 -10.13 -8.65 -7.47
N LYS A 245 -11.29 -9.07 -8.01
CA LYS A 245 -11.56 -10.47 -8.37
C LYS A 245 -10.75 -10.96 -9.56
N ASP A 246 -10.22 -10.05 -10.38
CA ASP A 246 -9.40 -10.39 -11.55
C ASP A 246 -7.97 -10.75 -11.17
N TYR A 247 -7.58 -10.56 -9.91
CA TYR A 247 -6.24 -10.88 -9.42
C TYR A 247 -6.17 -12.28 -8.82
N PRO A 248 -5.02 -12.96 -8.97
CA PRO A 248 -4.79 -14.24 -8.32
C PRO A 248 -4.85 -14.11 -6.79
N VAL A 249 -5.17 -15.22 -6.13
CA VAL A 249 -5.05 -15.34 -4.68
C VAL A 249 -3.61 -15.06 -4.25
N CYS A 250 -3.45 -14.19 -3.27
CA CYS A 250 -2.16 -13.77 -2.71
C CYS A 250 -2.01 -14.33 -1.30
N PHE A 251 -0.89 -14.95 -1.00
CA PHE A 251 -0.57 -15.56 0.30
C PHE A 251 -1.59 -16.58 0.82
N GLY A 252 -2.47 -17.09 -0.05
CA GLY A 252 -3.59 -17.94 0.33
C GLY A 252 -4.76 -17.18 0.96
N VAL A 253 -4.79 -15.87 0.86
CA VAL A 253 -5.91 -15.03 1.30
C VAL A 253 -6.91 -14.91 0.16
N GLU A 254 -8.02 -15.62 0.29
CA GLU A 254 -9.11 -15.55 -0.68
C GLU A 254 -9.96 -14.28 -0.47
N ASN A 255 -10.47 -13.74 -1.59
CA ASN A 255 -11.44 -12.65 -1.55
C ASN A 255 -12.78 -13.20 -1.03
N ALA A 256 -13.19 -12.76 0.15
CA ALA A 256 -14.51 -13.06 0.66
C ALA A 256 -15.59 -12.27 -0.09
N THR A 257 -16.81 -12.77 -0.08
CA THR A 257 -17.95 -12.07 -0.69
C THR A 257 -18.35 -10.86 0.15
N TRP A 258 -18.40 -9.68 -0.49
CA TRP A 258 -18.96 -8.48 0.09
C TRP A 258 -20.40 -8.28 -0.39
N GLU A 259 -21.36 -8.69 0.41
CA GLU A 259 -22.78 -8.73 0.03
C GLU A 259 -23.34 -7.37 -0.43
N ALA A 260 -22.92 -6.27 0.21
CA ALA A 260 -23.36 -4.94 -0.18
C ALA A 260 -22.89 -4.57 -1.59
N ALA A 261 -21.61 -4.89 -1.91
CA ALA A 261 -21.05 -4.66 -3.23
C ALA A 261 -21.71 -5.54 -4.30
N GLU A 262 -21.94 -6.83 -4.02
CA GLU A 262 -22.64 -7.71 -4.94
C GLU A 262 -24.03 -7.18 -5.29
N LYS A 263 -24.77 -6.75 -4.28
CA LYS A 263 -26.10 -6.17 -4.46
C LYS A 263 -26.06 -4.90 -5.31
N TYR A 264 -25.12 -4.01 -5.03
CA TYR A 264 -24.93 -2.77 -5.79
C TYR A 264 -24.60 -3.06 -7.26
N LEU A 265 -23.61 -3.92 -7.50
CA LEU A 265 -23.15 -4.27 -8.85
C LEU A 265 -24.25 -4.99 -9.67
N HIS A 266 -25.07 -5.82 -9.01
CA HIS A 266 -26.25 -6.41 -9.66
C HIS A 266 -27.26 -5.36 -10.10
N THR A 267 -27.53 -4.37 -9.25
CA THR A 267 -28.48 -3.29 -9.55
C THR A 267 -27.97 -2.40 -10.68
N GLU A 268 -26.67 -2.06 -10.68
CA GLU A 268 -26.05 -1.27 -11.76
C GLU A 268 -26.06 -2.02 -13.10
N ASN A 269 -25.77 -3.30 -13.13
CA ASN A 269 -25.80 -4.09 -14.35
C ASN A 269 -27.22 -4.15 -14.94
N CYS A 270 -28.23 -4.38 -14.10
CA CYS A 270 -29.62 -4.36 -14.55
C CYS A 270 -30.06 -2.97 -15.08
N SER A 271 -29.48 -1.87 -14.58
CA SER A 271 -29.82 -0.52 -15.01
C SER A 271 -29.05 -0.05 -16.24
N LYS A 272 -27.89 -0.61 -16.52
CA LYS A 272 -27.07 -0.30 -17.70
C LYS A 272 -27.53 -1.03 -18.95
N ASP A 273 -28.06 -2.26 -18.78
CA ASP A 273 -28.48 -3.11 -19.91
C ASP A 273 -29.80 -2.66 -20.54
N VAL A 274 -30.65 -1.90 -19.84
CA VAL A 274 -31.93 -1.43 -20.35
C VAL A 274 -32.17 0.05 -19.99
N ARG A 275 -31.86 0.97 -20.89
CA ARG A 275 -32.29 2.36 -20.80
C ARG A 275 -33.42 2.59 -21.81
N ASN A 276 -34.58 3.02 -21.32
CA ASN A 276 -35.74 3.36 -22.18
C ASN A 276 -36.23 2.21 -23.09
N GLY A 277 -36.09 0.94 -22.69
CA GLY A 277 -36.49 -0.18 -23.54
C GLY A 277 -35.46 -0.54 -24.62
N GLU A 278 -34.24 -0.05 -24.49
CA GLU A 278 -33.12 -0.41 -25.35
C GLU A 278 -32.06 -1.20 -24.57
N ILE A 279 -31.53 -2.24 -25.19
CA ILE A 279 -30.42 -3.05 -24.68
C ILE A 279 -29.13 -2.41 -25.18
N ILE A 280 -28.27 -2.02 -24.26
CA ILE A 280 -26.99 -1.37 -24.56
C ILE A 280 -25.89 -2.46 -24.61
N MET A 281 -25.17 -2.52 -25.72
CA MET A 281 -24.04 -3.43 -25.94
C MET A 281 -22.77 -2.64 -26.27
N PRO A 282 -21.57 -3.19 -26.11
CA PRO A 282 -20.31 -2.49 -26.44
C PRO A 282 -20.22 -1.97 -27.89
N GLY A 283 -20.95 -2.55 -28.81
CA GLY A 283 -20.99 -2.17 -30.22
C GLY A 283 -22.20 -1.32 -30.65
N GLY A 284 -23.09 -0.94 -29.75
CA GLY A 284 -24.31 -0.19 -30.05
C GLY A 284 -25.49 -0.53 -29.15
N HIS A 285 -26.68 -0.10 -29.51
CA HIS A 285 -27.90 -0.40 -28.76
C HIS A 285 -28.97 -1.00 -29.68
N LEU A 286 -29.80 -1.85 -29.15
CA LEU A 286 -30.92 -2.49 -29.82
C LEU A 286 -32.18 -2.35 -28.97
N THR A 287 -33.29 -2.04 -29.58
CA THR A 287 -34.59 -2.15 -28.91
C THR A 287 -34.96 -3.61 -28.67
N VAL A 288 -35.77 -3.88 -27.66
CA VAL A 288 -36.30 -5.23 -27.40
C VAL A 288 -37.01 -5.79 -28.62
N ALA A 289 -37.71 -4.95 -29.37
CA ALA A 289 -38.38 -5.33 -30.62
C ALA A 289 -37.37 -5.77 -31.71
N GLN A 290 -36.28 -5.02 -31.88
CA GLN A 290 -35.22 -5.37 -32.83
C GLN A 290 -34.52 -6.70 -32.44
N LEU A 291 -34.21 -6.88 -31.14
CA LEU A 291 -33.63 -8.12 -30.66
C LEU A 291 -34.58 -9.30 -30.87
N THR A 292 -35.89 -9.13 -30.58
CA THR A 292 -36.88 -10.19 -30.80
C THR A 292 -37.03 -10.50 -32.28
N ALA A 293 -36.98 -9.51 -33.17
CA ALA A 293 -37.00 -9.77 -34.61
C ALA A 293 -35.76 -10.56 -35.08
N MET A 294 -34.58 -10.28 -34.55
CA MET A 294 -33.32 -10.99 -34.86
C MET A 294 -33.31 -12.45 -34.36
N LEU A 295 -33.97 -12.71 -33.24
CA LEU A 295 -34.03 -14.06 -32.69
C LEU A 295 -35.11 -14.97 -33.33
N ASN A 296 -36.05 -14.38 -34.04
CA ASN A 296 -37.16 -15.07 -34.71
C ASN A 296 -36.92 -15.26 -36.21
N THR A 297 -35.73 -14.95 -36.73
CA THR A 297 -35.26 -15.25 -38.08
C THR A 297 -34.35 -16.46 -38.09
#